data_c2d255667c8554cf38f4def7ad5ee7b2
#
_entry.id   c2d255667c8554cf38f4def7ad5ee7b2
#
_cell.length_a   1.000
_cell.length_b   1.000
_cell.length_c   1.000
_cell.angle_alpha   90.00
_cell.angle_beta   90.00
_cell.angle_gamma   90.00
#
_symmetry.space_group_name_H-M   'P 1'
#
loop_
_entity.id
_entity.type
_entity.pdbx_description
1 polymer ?
#
loop_
_entity_poly.entity_id
_entity_poly.type
_entity_poly.pdbx_seq_one_letter_code
_entity_poly.pdbx_strand_id
1 'polypeptide(L)'
;MSNSELETPILNIENVSKRFVKSLDLAGKIAQKLGAKVREEIVHAVDDVSIGIEDGEVVGLVGESGCGKSTLGRVVAGVHEASGGKVLFRGQDVATLEGNEAREAALKIQMIFQDPMSSLNPRLRVQDIVGEAPVVHKVVNPSEIEDYVAQIMTTVGLDPS
;
A
#
# COMPACT_ATOMS: atom_id res chain seq x y z
N MET A 1 -37.36 -3.30 16.83
CA MET A 1 -36.93 -3.31 15.43
C MET A 1 -35.75 -2.39 15.35
N SER A 2 -34.56 -2.98 15.47
CA SER A 2 -33.29 -2.23 15.49
C SER A 2 -32.95 -1.85 14.06
N ASN A 3 -32.93 -0.57 13.77
CA ASN A 3 -32.33 -0.01 12.55
C ASN A 3 -30.83 -0.29 12.65
N SER A 4 -30.36 -1.38 12.05
CA SER A 4 -28.95 -1.47 11.66
C SER A 4 -28.78 -0.52 10.48
N GLU A 5 -28.40 0.72 10.77
CA GLU A 5 -27.70 1.52 9.78
C GLU A 5 -26.56 0.63 9.30
N LEU A 6 -26.56 0.31 8.03
CA LEU A 6 -25.46 -0.42 7.38
C LEU A 6 -24.25 0.53 7.47
N GLU A 7 -23.46 0.37 8.54
CA GLU A 7 -22.20 1.08 8.68
C GLU A 7 -21.36 0.74 7.46
N THR A 8 -20.99 1.74 6.71
CA THR A 8 -20.15 1.57 5.52
C THR A 8 -18.77 1.12 6.00
N PRO A 9 -18.23 -0.01 5.53
CA PRO A 9 -16.90 -0.47 5.91
C PRO A 9 -15.87 0.65 5.79
N ILE A 10 -14.94 0.73 6.74
CA ILE A 10 -13.83 1.71 6.67
C ILE A 10 -12.97 1.47 5.44
N LEU A 11 -12.80 0.19 5.09
CA LEU A 11 -12.12 -0.25 3.88
C LEU A 11 -12.98 -1.29 3.18
N ASN A 12 -13.27 -1.07 1.90
CA ASN A 12 -14.00 -2.03 1.08
C ASN A 12 -13.22 -2.33 -0.20
N ILE A 13 -12.91 -3.58 -0.42
CA ILE A 13 -12.24 -4.11 -1.60
C ILE A 13 -13.31 -4.74 -2.47
N GLU A 14 -13.50 -4.25 -3.69
CA GLU A 14 -14.55 -4.70 -4.60
C GLU A 14 -13.95 -5.27 -5.89
N ASN A 15 -14.06 -6.58 -6.07
CA ASN A 15 -13.66 -7.32 -7.27
C ASN A 15 -12.21 -7.00 -7.72
N VAL A 16 -11.32 -6.79 -6.73
CA VAL A 16 -9.93 -6.39 -7.01
C VAL A 16 -9.18 -7.52 -7.67
N SER A 17 -8.54 -7.18 -8.77
CA SER A 17 -7.63 -8.05 -9.52
C SER A 17 -6.30 -7.35 -9.72
N LYS A 18 -5.20 -8.11 -9.67
CA LYS A 18 -3.86 -7.63 -10.01
C LYS A 18 -3.14 -8.59 -10.93
N ARG A 19 -2.72 -8.07 -12.06
CA ARG A 19 -1.94 -8.79 -13.08
C ARG A 19 -0.58 -8.13 -13.24
N PHE A 20 0.45 -8.94 -13.29
CA PHE A 20 1.78 -8.49 -13.66
C PHE A 20 2.10 -9.01 -15.05
N VAL A 21 2.44 -8.08 -15.94
CA VAL A 21 2.88 -8.41 -17.31
C VAL A 21 4.40 -8.38 -17.30
N LYS A 22 5.02 -9.52 -17.53
CA LYS A 22 6.46 -9.60 -17.73
C LYS A 22 6.77 -9.07 -19.11
N SER A 23 7.18 -7.80 -19.18
CA SER A 23 7.55 -7.18 -20.44
C SER A 23 8.69 -7.97 -21.09
N LEU A 24 8.58 -8.18 -22.41
CA LEU A 24 9.66 -8.76 -23.20
C LEU A 24 10.92 -7.91 -23.02
N ASP A 25 12.04 -8.58 -22.78
CA ASP A 25 13.36 -7.96 -22.83
C ASP A 25 13.66 -7.44 -24.25
N LEU A 26 14.77 -6.73 -24.41
CA LEU A 26 15.15 -6.15 -25.69
C LEU A 26 15.24 -7.21 -26.81
N ALA A 27 15.71 -8.41 -26.46
CA ALA A 27 15.83 -9.54 -27.38
C ALA A 27 14.46 -10.08 -27.82
N GLY A 28 13.51 -10.18 -26.87
CA GLY A 28 12.14 -10.59 -27.15
C GLY A 28 11.39 -9.60 -28.06
N LYS A 29 11.58 -8.29 -27.86
CA LYS A 29 11.01 -7.23 -28.71
C LYS A 29 11.59 -7.27 -30.14
N ILE A 30 12.89 -7.55 -30.29
CA ILE A 30 13.53 -7.71 -31.59
C ILE A 30 13.03 -8.97 -32.29
N ALA A 31 12.95 -10.09 -31.55
CA ALA A 31 12.42 -11.35 -32.09
C ALA A 31 10.97 -11.22 -32.55
N GLN A 32 10.13 -10.49 -31.80
CA GLN A 32 8.75 -10.20 -32.20
C GLN A 32 8.66 -9.35 -33.47
N LYS A 33 9.54 -8.34 -33.63
CA LYS A 33 9.66 -7.56 -34.88
C LYS A 33 10.12 -8.39 -36.07
N LEU A 34 10.87 -9.46 -35.86
CA LEU A 34 11.32 -10.42 -36.86
C LEU A 34 10.29 -11.54 -37.14
N GLY A 35 9.07 -11.43 -36.61
CA GLY A 35 7.98 -12.36 -36.85
C GLY A 35 7.91 -13.56 -35.87
N ALA A 36 8.74 -13.61 -34.83
CA ALA A 36 8.64 -14.64 -33.82
C ALA A 36 7.39 -14.41 -32.95
N LYS A 37 6.60 -15.48 -32.72
CA LYS A 37 5.43 -15.45 -31.81
C LYS A 37 5.91 -15.51 -30.33
N VAL A 38 6.49 -14.44 -29.82
CA VAL A 38 6.84 -14.32 -28.42
C VAL A 38 5.60 -13.79 -27.69
N ARG A 39 5.07 -14.56 -26.73
CA ARG A 39 3.93 -14.17 -25.89
C ARG A 39 4.44 -13.52 -24.62
N GLU A 40 3.79 -12.44 -24.23
CA GLU A 40 3.98 -11.87 -22.90
C GLU A 40 3.44 -12.86 -21.85
N GLU A 41 4.20 -13.07 -20.81
CA GLU A 41 3.79 -13.87 -19.67
C GLU A 41 2.99 -12.98 -18.70
N ILE A 42 1.71 -13.31 -18.51
CA ILE A 42 0.83 -12.60 -17.60
C ILE A 42 0.67 -13.45 -16.34
N VAL A 43 1.08 -12.91 -15.20
CA VAL A 43 0.90 -13.53 -13.89
C VAL A 43 -0.31 -12.88 -13.23
N HIS A 44 -1.36 -13.67 -12.98
CA HIS A 44 -2.52 -13.26 -12.19
C HIS A 44 -2.18 -13.43 -10.71
N ALA A 45 -1.80 -12.36 -10.04
CA ALA A 45 -1.37 -12.38 -8.64
C ALA A 45 -2.54 -12.24 -7.67
N VAL A 46 -3.61 -11.55 -8.06
CA VAL A 46 -4.89 -11.43 -7.35
C VAL A 46 -5.98 -11.50 -8.40
N ASP A 47 -7.05 -12.22 -8.13
CA ASP A 47 -8.15 -12.42 -9.08
C ASP A 47 -9.50 -12.33 -8.35
N ASP A 48 -10.25 -11.27 -8.68
CA ASP A 48 -11.63 -11.02 -8.27
C ASP A 48 -11.89 -11.12 -6.75
N VAL A 49 -11.09 -10.45 -5.94
CA VAL A 49 -11.20 -10.49 -4.47
C VAL A 49 -12.06 -9.34 -3.96
N SER A 50 -13.04 -9.68 -3.10
CA SER A 50 -13.89 -8.70 -2.40
C SER A 50 -13.88 -8.97 -0.90
N ILE A 51 -13.56 -7.92 -0.10
CA ILE A 51 -13.48 -7.99 1.36
C ILE A 51 -13.89 -6.63 1.92
N GLY A 52 -14.82 -6.62 2.89
CA GLY A 52 -15.12 -5.45 3.71
C GLY A 52 -14.40 -5.54 5.05
N ILE A 53 -13.94 -4.40 5.57
CA ILE A 53 -13.30 -4.27 6.89
C ILE A 53 -13.98 -3.12 7.62
N GLU A 54 -14.55 -3.42 8.79
CA GLU A 54 -15.22 -2.42 9.62
C GLU A 54 -14.20 -1.62 10.47
N ASP A 55 -14.63 -0.49 10.99
CA ASP A 55 -13.78 0.31 11.88
C ASP A 55 -13.46 -0.46 13.17
N GLY A 56 -12.16 -0.52 13.52
CA GLY A 56 -11.67 -1.29 14.66
C GLY A 56 -11.62 -2.81 14.46
N GLU A 57 -11.98 -3.32 13.29
CA GLU A 57 -11.91 -4.75 12.97
C GLU A 57 -10.47 -5.19 12.61
N VAL A 58 -10.13 -6.43 12.98
CA VAL A 58 -8.87 -7.09 12.60
C VAL A 58 -9.18 -8.28 11.68
N VAL A 59 -8.77 -8.17 10.43
CA VAL A 59 -8.98 -9.23 9.41
C VAL A 59 -7.67 -9.94 9.10
N GLY A 60 -7.66 -11.27 9.24
CA GLY A 60 -6.51 -12.12 8.91
C GLY A 60 -6.62 -12.75 7.52
N LEU A 61 -5.64 -12.52 6.66
CA LEU A 61 -5.50 -13.22 5.38
C LEU A 61 -4.64 -14.47 5.53
N VAL A 62 -5.24 -15.65 5.33
CA VAL A 62 -4.57 -16.95 5.44
C VAL A 62 -4.52 -17.62 4.07
N GLY A 63 -3.46 -18.36 3.78
CA GLY A 63 -3.29 -19.09 2.53
C GLY A 63 -1.83 -19.47 2.29
N GLU A 64 -1.58 -20.29 1.28
CA GLU A 64 -0.27 -20.77 0.90
C GLU A 64 0.71 -19.64 0.50
N SER A 65 2.01 -19.96 0.52
CA SER A 65 3.02 -19.01 0.01
C SER A 65 2.78 -18.75 -1.49
N GLY A 66 2.82 -17.48 -1.90
CA GLY A 66 2.63 -17.10 -3.30
C GLY A 66 1.16 -16.96 -3.75
N CYS A 67 0.14 -17.20 -2.90
CA CYS A 67 -1.26 -17.09 -3.29
C CYS A 67 -1.79 -15.63 -3.40
N GLY A 68 -0.93 -14.62 -3.32
CA GLY A 68 -1.32 -13.22 -3.58
C GLY A 68 -1.59 -12.35 -2.36
N LYS A 69 -1.50 -12.85 -1.10
CA LYS A 69 -1.77 -12.07 0.12
C LYS A 69 -0.99 -10.75 0.19
N SER A 70 0.31 -10.81 0.03
CA SER A 70 1.18 -9.62 0.05
C SER A 70 0.90 -8.69 -1.14
N THR A 71 0.49 -9.23 -2.27
CA THR A 71 0.11 -8.43 -3.44
C THR A 71 -1.20 -7.67 -3.17
N LEU A 72 -2.20 -8.34 -2.58
CA LEU A 72 -3.44 -7.68 -2.18
C LEU A 72 -3.18 -6.57 -1.16
N GLY A 73 -2.39 -6.84 -0.11
CA GLY A 73 -2.02 -5.82 0.87
C GLY A 73 -1.32 -4.60 0.23
N ARG A 74 -0.42 -4.83 -0.76
CA ARG A 74 0.24 -3.75 -1.50
C ARG A 74 -0.72 -2.96 -2.40
N VAL A 75 -1.74 -3.61 -2.96
CA VAL A 75 -2.80 -2.92 -3.72
C VAL A 75 -3.62 -2.05 -2.77
N VAL A 76 -4.03 -2.57 -1.62
CA VAL A 76 -4.78 -1.83 -0.61
C VAL A 76 -4.00 -0.62 -0.09
N ALA A 77 -2.69 -0.80 0.15
CA ALA A 77 -1.81 0.28 0.61
C ALA A 77 -1.38 1.26 -0.50
N GLY A 78 -1.90 1.12 -1.73
CA GLY A 78 -1.56 2.00 -2.85
C GLY A 78 -0.15 1.83 -3.41
N VAL A 79 0.61 0.81 -2.98
CA VAL A 79 1.95 0.49 -3.51
C VAL A 79 1.87 -0.08 -4.93
N HIS A 80 0.77 -0.75 -5.23
CA HIS A 80 0.45 -1.25 -6.57
C HIS A 80 -0.94 -0.79 -6.98
N GLU A 81 -1.07 -0.31 -8.21
CA GLU A 81 -2.38 -0.07 -8.81
C GLU A 81 -3.11 -1.39 -9.05
N ALA A 82 -4.41 -1.43 -8.80
CA ALA A 82 -5.26 -2.54 -9.19
C ALA A 82 -5.32 -2.64 -10.72
N SER A 83 -5.38 -3.85 -11.26
CA SER A 83 -5.63 -4.08 -12.69
C SER A 83 -7.12 -4.14 -13.02
N GLY A 84 -7.97 -4.24 -12.01
CA GLY A 84 -9.43 -4.23 -12.08
C GLY A 84 -10.02 -4.19 -10.68
N GLY A 85 -11.29 -3.83 -10.57
CA GLY A 85 -11.97 -3.63 -9.31
C GLY A 85 -11.64 -2.27 -8.68
N LYS A 86 -12.01 -2.10 -7.40
CA LYS A 86 -11.85 -0.84 -6.66
C LYS A 86 -11.44 -1.12 -5.22
N VAL A 87 -10.69 -0.17 -4.65
CA VAL A 87 -10.43 -0.08 -3.22
C VAL A 87 -11.10 1.17 -2.71
N LEU A 88 -12.10 1.02 -1.86
CA LEU A 88 -12.84 2.13 -1.28
C LEU A 88 -12.37 2.35 0.16
N PHE A 89 -11.96 3.57 0.46
CA PHE A 89 -11.69 4.01 1.82
C PHE A 89 -12.79 4.98 2.24
N ARG A 90 -13.55 4.62 3.30
CA ARG A 90 -14.72 5.37 3.74
C ARG A 90 -15.72 5.66 2.59
N GLY A 91 -15.92 4.68 1.73
CA GLY A 91 -16.81 4.76 0.58
C GLY A 91 -16.27 5.51 -0.64
N GLN A 92 -15.06 6.06 -0.59
CA GLN A 92 -14.42 6.76 -1.70
C GLN A 92 -13.37 5.87 -2.37
N ASP A 93 -13.38 5.79 -3.70
CA ASP A 93 -12.39 5.03 -4.46
C ASP A 93 -11.02 5.72 -4.38
N VAL A 94 -10.05 5.06 -3.73
CA VAL A 94 -8.70 5.62 -3.50
C VAL A 94 -7.96 5.94 -4.79
N ALA A 95 -8.28 5.26 -5.89
CA ALA A 95 -7.66 5.52 -7.20
C ALA A 95 -8.14 6.82 -7.85
N THR A 96 -9.27 7.37 -7.41
CA THR A 96 -9.85 8.60 -7.96
C THR A 96 -9.62 9.83 -7.08
N LEU A 97 -9.03 9.64 -5.89
CA LEU A 97 -8.75 10.74 -4.98
C LEU A 97 -7.62 11.62 -5.52
N GLU A 98 -7.77 12.92 -5.35
CA GLU A 98 -6.78 13.91 -5.75
C GLU A 98 -6.45 14.90 -4.63
N GLY A 99 -5.32 15.56 -4.74
CA GLY A 99 -4.93 16.66 -3.85
C GLY A 99 -4.89 16.26 -2.36
N ASN A 100 -5.66 16.97 -1.53
CA ASN A 100 -5.68 16.77 -0.08
C ASN A 100 -6.35 15.45 0.33
N GLU A 101 -7.38 15.01 -0.40
CA GLU A 101 -8.09 13.76 -0.10
C GLU A 101 -7.20 12.53 -0.35
N ALA A 102 -6.48 12.51 -1.47
CA ALA A 102 -5.49 11.46 -1.75
C ALA A 102 -4.39 11.42 -0.69
N ARG A 103 -3.91 12.58 -0.26
CA ARG A 103 -2.92 12.69 0.81
C ARG A 103 -3.45 12.18 2.15
N GLU A 104 -4.68 12.53 2.51
CA GLU A 104 -5.29 12.06 3.75
C GLU A 104 -5.48 10.54 3.74
N ALA A 105 -5.97 9.96 2.66
CA ALA A 105 -6.11 8.52 2.49
C ALA A 105 -4.74 7.81 2.62
N ALA A 106 -3.70 8.33 1.96
CA ALA A 106 -2.33 7.76 2.03
C ALA A 106 -1.75 7.81 3.45
N LEU A 107 -2.07 8.84 4.25
CA LEU A 107 -1.65 8.93 5.65
C LEU A 107 -2.43 7.99 6.58
N LYS A 108 -3.65 7.62 6.21
CA LYS A 108 -4.52 6.73 6.99
C LYS A 108 -4.33 5.25 6.65
N ILE A 109 -3.98 4.94 5.40
CA ILE A 109 -3.74 3.57 4.94
C ILE A 109 -2.23 3.35 4.91
N GLN A 110 -1.70 2.65 5.91
CA GLN A 110 -0.26 2.42 6.04
C GLN A 110 0.08 0.93 6.03
N MET A 111 1.25 0.61 5.53
CA MET A 111 1.74 -0.76 5.43
C MET A 111 3.01 -0.94 6.25
N ILE A 112 3.03 -1.99 7.09
CA ILE A 112 4.24 -2.45 7.75
C ILE A 112 4.78 -3.63 6.94
N PHE A 113 6.04 -3.52 6.48
CA PHE A 113 6.69 -4.57 5.70
C PHE A 113 7.20 -5.70 6.61
N GLN A 114 7.18 -6.92 6.11
CA GLN A 114 7.64 -8.12 6.83
C GLN A 114 9.13 -8.05 7.20
N ASP A 115 9.94 -7.42 6.37
CA ASP A 115 11.36 -7.16 6.61
C ASP A 115 11.60 -5.64 6.58
N PRO A 116 11.46 -4.95 7.72
CA PRO A 116 11.65 -3.52 7.80
C PRO A 116 13.11 -3.10 7.55
N MET A 117 14.08 -3.97 7.87
CA MET A 117 15.50 -3.63 7.71
C MET A 117 15.91 -3.46 6.25
N SER A 118 15.33 -4.25 5.34
CA SER A 118 15.57 -4.09 3.90
C SER A 118 14.93 -2.82 3.32
N SER A 119 13.97 -2.24 4.03
CA SER A 119 13.26 -1.03 3.60
C SER A 119 13.95 0.26 4.05
N LEU A 120 14.87 0.17 5.03
CA LEU A 120 15.57 1.32 5.58
C LEU A 120 16.90 1.52 4.85
N ASN A 121 17.22 2.78 4.53
CA ASN A 121 18.54 3.12 4.03
C ASN A 121 19.53 3.20 5.20
N PRO A 122 20.51 2.26 5.31
CA PRO A 122 21.44 2.20 6.45
C PRO A 122 22.43 3.38 6.52
N ARG A 123 22.44 4.26 5.51
CA ARG A 123 23.28 5.45 5.48
C ARG A 123 22.61 6.68 6.06
N LEU A 124 21.29 6.62 6.32
CA LEU A 124 20.52 7.69 6.92
C LEU A 124 20.46 7.52 8.45
N ARG A 125 20.37 8.63 9.15
CA ARG A 125 20.11 8.61 10.59
C ARG A 125 18.65 8.24 10.85
N VAL A 126 18.38 7.66 12.01
CA VAL A 126 17.00 7.34 12.43
C VAL A 126 16.10 8.58 12.39
N GLN A 127 16.62 9.71 12.84
CA GLN A 127 15.91 10.99 12.78
C GLN A 127 15.47 11.37 11.37
N ASP A 128 16.34 11.19 10.37
CA ASP A 128 16.03 11.51 8.98
C ASP A 128 14.97 10.56 8.43
N ILE A 129 15.09 9.27 8.74
CA ILE A 129 14.15 8.24 8.29
C ILE A 129 12.75 8.46 8.90
N VAL A 130 12.68 8.68 10.21
CA VAL A 130 11.40 8.87 10.92
C VAL A 130 10.79 10.23 10.60
N GLY A 131 11.64 11.25 10.41
CA GLY A 131 11.24 12.64 10.22
C GLY A 131 10.82 12.99 8.80
N GLU A 132 11.24 12.23 7.77
CA GLU A 132 10.99 12.57 6.37
C GLU A 132 9.49 12.68 6.04
N ALA A 133 8.72 11.65 6.32
CA ALA A 133 7.30 11.63 6.01
C ALA A 133 6.49 12.72 6.74
N PRO A 134 6.63 12.94 8.06
CA PRO A 134 5.95 14.02 8.76
C PRO A 134 6.24 15.41 8.19
N VAL A 135 7.47 15.68 7.76
CA VAL A 135 7.84 16.97 7.15
C VAL A 135 7.26 17.10 5.75
N VAL A 136 7.45 16.08 4.89
CA VAL A 136 6.94 16.10 3.50
C VAL A 136 5.41 16.26 3.48
N HIS A 137 4.73 15.57 4.37
CA HIS A 137 3.27 15.65 4.50
C HIS A 137 2.79 16.81 5.37
N LYS A 138 3.69 17.71 5.82
CA LYS A 138 3.34 18.89 6.63
C LYS A 138 2.56 18.54 7.91
N VAL A 139 2.86 17.40 8.51
CA VAL A 139 2.31 16.97 9.81
C VAL A 139 3.02 17.73 10.92
N VAL A 140 4.32 18.00 10.75
CA VAL A 140 5.16 18.75 11.69
C VAL A 140 6.01 19.76 10.91
N ASN A 141 6.34 20.90 11.55
CA ASN A 141 7.26 21.87 10.97
C ASN A 141 8.69 21.34 10.99
N PRO A 142 9.53 21.66 9.97
CA PRO A 142 10.93 21.25 9.97
C PRO A 142 11.74 21.69 11.20
N SER A 143 11.35 22.79 11.83
CA SER A 143 11.99 23.31 13.06
C SER A 143 11.65 22.49 14.32
N GLU A 144 10.61 21.67 14.29
CA GLU A 144 10.10 20.89 15.44
C GLU A 144 10.36 19.38 15.26
N ILE A 145 11.09 19.01 14.19
CA ILE A 145 11.24 17.60 13.80
C ILE A 145 12.05 16.80 14.82
N GLU A 146 13.06 17.38 15.45
CA GLU A 146 13.89 16.69 16.46
C GLU A 146 13.06 16.28 17.67
N ASP A 147 12.28 17.21 18.20
CA ASP A 147 11.40 16.94 19.35
C ASP A 147 10.32 15.94 18.99
N TYR A 148 9.73 16.05 17.80
CA TYR A 148 8.73 15.11 17.31
C TYR A 148 9.30 13.69 17.20
N VAL A 149 10.48 13.52 16.58
CA VAL A 149 11.12 12.21 16.45
C VAL A 149 11.50 11.64 17.80
N ALA A 150 12.05 12.46 18.71
CA ALA A 150 12.38 12.04 20.08
C ALA A 150 11.13 11.52 20.83
N GLN A 151 10.00 12.20 20.69
CA GLN A 151 8.73 11.77 21.28
C GLN A 151 8.25 10.43 20.67
N ILE A 152 8.31 10.25 19.36
CA ILE A 152 7.94 9.00 18.70
C ILE A 152 8.84 7.84 19.16
N MET A 153 10.17 8.06 19.20
CA MET A 153 11.12 7.06 19.70
C MET A 153 10.79 6.64 21.14
N THR A 154 10.55 7.60 22.01
CA THR A 154 10.16 7.34 23.40
C THR A 154 8.85 6.54 23.48
N THR A 155 7.87 6.87 22.63
CA THR A 155 6.57 6.15 22.58
C THR A 155 6.72 4.68 22.26
N VAL A 156 7.69 4.33 21.40
CA VAL A 156 7.99 2.93 21.04
C VAL A 156 9.08 2.28 21.91
N GLY A 157 9.51 2.93 22.98
CA GLY A 157 10.47 2.40 23.95
C GLY A 157 11.94 2.50 23.51
N LEU A 158 12.24 3.33 22.51
CA LEU A 158 13.62 3.63 22.11
C LEU A 158 14.15 4.88 22.83
N ASP A 159 15.44 4.86 23.16
CA ASP A 159 16.14 6.03 23.72
C ASP A 159 16.44 7.03 22.58
N PRO A 160 15.99 8.28 22.68
CA PRO A 160 16.23 9.30 21.65
C PRO A 160 17.64 9.94 21.70
N SER A 161 18.47 9.64 22.74
CA SER A 161 19.82 10.20 22.95
C SER A 161 20.89 9.58 22.05
#